data_bcc2d36b5e1d16aaba40f8025594438f
#
_entry.id   bcc2d36b5e1d16aaba40f8025594438f
#
_cell.length_a   1.000
_cell.length_b   1.000
_cell.length_c   1.000
_cell.angle_alpha   90.00
_cell.angle_beta   90.00
_cell.angle_gamma   90.00
#
_symmetry.space_group_name_H-M   'P 1'
#
loop_
_entity.id
_entity.type
_entity.pdbx_description
1 polymer ?
#
loop_
_entity_poly.entity_id
_entity_poly.type
_entity_poly.pdbx_seq_one_letter_code
_entity_poly.pdbx_strand_id
1 'polypeptide(L)'
;MELKWLDDYVALIETGNFSAAAARRHVSQPAFSRRIQMLEQWLGVTLIDRRRKPLQFTPVAKDNQLAFRSLVTRIYEFRAALKSASLDSAGITIAAQHTLAASYVPAFLERLRHLDPDQNFRIRSENRADSVAMLMRGEAEILITYDTPQSPCNVPEQLARRHVLGHDDLVLVADPALHRRLSRVAEGARVPMLCFPPDSFFGQAVRAEALPELMRRQQVVVRCVSEFAMGLRELALVGQGAAWLPASLIRDDLARRRLLPLSRLGHSVRMDIVVYFAVLAGDKGESLQRSFELLRDAPAKRSRAARAVAATKRRSRPAR
;
A
#
# COMPACT_ATOMS: atom_id res chain seq x y z
N MET A 1 -4.62 2.82 -33.61
CA MET A 1 -3.97 2.73 -32.26
C MET A 1 -4.94 2.00 -31.33
N GLU A 2 -4.43 1.10 -30.48
CA GLU A 2 -5.21 0.47 -29.43
C GLU A 2 -4.68 0.93 -28.06
N LEU A 3 -5.58 1.21 -27.14
CA LEU A 3 -5.22 1.70 -25.79
C LEU A 3 -4.22 0.75 -25.06
N LYS A 4 -4.36 -0.58 -25.30
CA LYS A 4 -3.44 -1.57 -24.74
C LYS A 4 -1.97 -1.37 -25.11
N TRP A 5 -1.66 -0.73 -26.25
CA TRP A 5 -0.27 -0.43 -26.64
C TRP A 5 0.33 0.68 -25.79
N LEU A 6 -0.48 1.69 -25.43
CA LEU A 6 -0.06 2.76 -24.52
C LEU A 6 0.16 2.20 -23.09
N ASP A 7 -0.75 1.37 -22.61
CA ASP A 7 -0.59 0.68 -21.31
C ASP A 7 0.68 -0.17 -21.28
N ASP A 8 0.95 -0.93 -22.35
CA ASP A 8 2.14 -1.77 -22.47
C ASP A 8 3.41 -0.91 -22.45
N TYR A 9 3.40 0.24 -23.12
CA TYR A 9 4.54 1.16 -23.10
C TYR A 9 4.75 1.79 -21.72
N VAL A 10 3.70 2.18 -21.00
CA VAL A 10 3.81 2.66 -19.61
C VAL A 10 4.39 1.56 -18.71
N ALA A 11 3.94 0.31 -18.84
CA ALA A 11 4.51 -0.82 -18.11
C ALA A 11 6.01 -1.04 -18.43
N LEU A 12 6.42 -0.80 -19.68
CA LEU A 12 7.84 -0.87 -20.07
C LEU A 12 8.67 0.26 -19.47
N ILE A 13 8.14 1.50 -19.41
CA ILE A 13 8.77 2.63 -18.73
C ILE A 13 9.02 2.33 -17.25
N GLU A 14 8.07 1.66 -16.58
CA GLU A 14 8.14 1.38 -15.15
C GLU A 14 9.06 0.22 -14.79
N THR A 15 9.11 -0.80 -15.66
CA THR A 15 9.91 -2.01 -15.39
C THR A 15 11.33 -1.96 -15.98
N GLY A 16 11.54 -1.14 -17.01
CA GLY A 16 12.82 -1.07 -17.73
C GLY A 16 13.23 -2.38 -18.42
N ASN A 17 12.31 -3.36 -18.54
CA ASN A 17 12.63 -4.71 -19.05
C ASN A 17 11.43 -5.32 -19.77
N PHE A 18 11.65 -5.80 -21.02
CA PHE A 18 10.59 -6.38 -21.85
C PHE A 18 9.91 -7.61 -21.22
N SER A 19 10.70 -8.51 -20.62
CA SER A 19 10.18 -9.73 -20.01
C SER A 19 9.35 -9.42 -18.76
N ALA A 20 9.86 -8.51 -17.91
CA ALA A 20 9.14 -8.07 -16.72
C ALA A 20 7.85 -7.31 -17.07
N ALA A 21 7.90 -6.43 -18.08
CA ALA A 21 6.72 -5.72 -18.57
C ALA A 21 5.67 -6.69 -19.16
N ALA A 22 6.10 -7.65 -19.98
CA ALA A 22 5.21 -8.66 -20.57
C ALA A 22 4.54 -9.53 -19.50
N ALA A 23 5.29 -9.97 -18.48
CA ALA A 23 4.75 -10.73 -17.35
C ALA A 23 3.70 -9.90 -16.60
N ARG A 24 3.99 -8.63 -16.29
CA ARG A 24 3.06 -7.71 -15.63
C ARG A 24 1.77 -7.46 -16.43
N ARG A 25 1.87 -7.51 -17.76
CA ARG A 25 0.73 -7.34 -18.69
C ARG A 25 0.05 -8.66 -19.07
N HIS A 26 0.47 -9.78 -18.49
CA HIS A 26 -0.05 -11.12 -18.73
C HIS A 26 -0.03 -11.54 -20.20
N VAL A 27 1.05 -11.22 -20.91
CA VAL A 27 1.27 -11.57 -22.31
C VAL A 27 2.65 -12.19 -22.52
N SER A 28 2.84 -12.91 -23.65
CA SER A 28 4.17 -13.39 -24.01
C SER A 28 5.08 -12.23 -24.43
N GLN A 29 6.37 -12.33 -24.15
CA GLN A 29 7.35 -11.31 -24.50
C GLN A 29 7.39 -11.00 -26.03
N PRO A 30 7.26 -11.97 -26.97
CA PRO A 30 7.15 -11.66 -28.39
C PRO A 30 5.90 -10.85 -28.74
N ALA A 31 4.74 -11.18 -28.15
CA ALA A 31 3.51 -10.44 -28.37
C ALA A 31 3.61 -9.00 -27.82
N PHE A 32 4.18 -8.84 -26.63
CA PHE A 32 4.45 -7.54 -26.02
C PHE A 32 5.36 -6.69 -26.92
N SER A 33 6.49 -7.24 -27.37
CA SER A 33 7.43 -6.54 -28.25
C SER A 33 6.80 -6.09 -29.56
N ARG A 34 5.91 -6.92 -30.15
CA ARG A 34 5.15 -6.57 -31.35
C ARG A 34 4.21 -5.39 -31.09
N ARG A 35 3.54 -5.33 -29.94
CA ARG A 35 2.64 -4.23 -29.59
C ARG A 35 3.41 -2.91 -29.42
N ILE A 36 4.61 -2.94 -28.83
CA ILE A 36 5.47 -1.76 -28.76
C ILE A 36 5.88 -1.29 -30.16
N GLN A 37 6.21 -2.22 -31.07
CA GLN A 37 6.52 -1.87 -32.46
C GLN A 37 5.33 -1.23 -33.18
N MET A 38 4.12 -1.75 -32.98
CA MET A 38 2.90 -1.18 -33.52
C MET A 38 2.63 0.23 -33.01
N LEU A 39 2.95 0.51 -31.73
CA LEU A 39 2.88 1.85 -31.17
C LEU A 39 3.91 2.79 -31.81
N GLU A 40 5.16 2.36 -31.97
CA GLU A 40 6.23 3.11 -32.65
C GLU A 40 5.85 3.46 -34.09
N GLN A 41 5.30 2.48 -34.83
CA GLN A 41 4.82 2.71 -36.20
C GLN A 41 3.67 3.72 -36.27
N TRP A 42 2.73 3.64 -35.33
CA TRP A 42 1.62 4.58 -35.29
C TRP A 42 2.06 5.99 -34.92
N LEU A 43 3.03 6.13 -34.01
CA LEU A 43 3.60 7.42 -33.60
C LEU A 43 4.55 8.00 -34.66
N GLY A 44 5.06 7.19 -35.56
CA GLY A 44 6.07 7.59 -36.56
C GLY A 44 7.46 7.81 -35.95
N VAL A 45 7.69 7.40 -34.68
CA VAL A 45 8.97 7.58 -33.98
C VAL A 45 9.37 6.32 -33.24
N THR A 46 10.68 6.07 -33.17
CA THR A 46 11.25 4.96 -32.40
C THR A 46 11.37 5.38 -30.92
N LEU A 47 10.79 4.59 -30.04
CA LEU A 47 10.84 4.81 -28.60
C LEU A 47 11.96 4.04 -27.92
N ILE A 48 12.38 2.89 -28.49
CA ILE A 48 13.34 1.95 -27.90
C ILE A 48 14.54 1.81 -28.82
N ASP A 49 15.74 2.03 -28.28
CA ASP A 49 16.99 1.69 -28.95
C ASP A 49 17.27 0.19 -28.80
N ARG A 50 16.89 -0.59 -29.81
CA ARG A 50 17.06 -2.07 -29.82
C ARG A 50 18.48 -2.55 -30.04
N ARG A 51 19.41 -1.63 -30.41
CA ARG A 51 20.82 -1.96 -30.64
C ARG A 51 21.61 -2.04 -29.34
N ARG A 52 21.05 -1.55 -28.24
CA ARG A 52 21.73 -1.48 -26.94
C ARG A 52 21.16 -2.49 -25.94
N LYS A 53 22.05 -3.10 -25.17
CA LYS A 53 21.73 -3.92 -23.99
C LYS A 53 22.49 -3.32 -22.81
N PRO A 54 21.89 -3.03 -21.65
CA PRO A 54 20.45 -3.19 -21.33
C PRO A 54 19.55 -2.24 -22.14
N LEU A 55 18.21 -2.46 -22.03
CA LEU A 55 17.16 -1.64 -22.67
C LEU A 55 17.45 -0.15 -22.49
N GLN A 56 17.41 0.61 -23.58
CA GLN A 56 17.52 2.06 -23.54
C GLN A 56 16.37 2.71 -24.30
N PHE A 57 15.79 3.72 -23.68
CA PHE A 57 14.81 4.61 -24.34
C PHE A 57 15.55 5.62 -25.19
N THR A 58 14.98 5.97 -26.34
CA THR A 58 15.48 7.08 -27.17
C THR A 58 15.34 8.42 -26.43
N PRO A 59 16.07 9.48 -26.83
CA PRO A 59 15.90 10.81 -26.23
C PRO A 59 14.46 11.28 -26.27
N VAL A 60 13.79 11.17 -27.43
CA VAL A 60 12.36 11.53 -27.58
C VAL A 60 11.48 10.75 -26.61
N ALA A 61 11.73 9.47 -26.40
CA ALA A 61 10.99 8.66 -25.45
C ALA A 61 11.20 9.11 -24.00
N LYS A 62 12.45 9.43 -23.62
CA LYS A 62 12.79 9.91 -22.26
C LYS A 62 12.09 11.24 -21.93
N ASP A 63 12.15 12.19 -22.85
CA ASP A 63 11.58 13.53 -22.66
C ASP A 63 10.04 13.49 -22.55
N ASN A 64 9.41 12.46 -23.12
CA ASN A 64 7.95 12.34 -23.16
C ASN A 64 7.35 11.28 -22.22
N GLN A 65 8.13 10.66 -21.31
CA GLN A 65 7.62 9.62 -20.40
C GLN A 65 6.45 10.11 -19.55
N LEU A 66 6.54 11.32 -19.01
CA LEU A 66 5.48 11.91 -18.19
C LEU A 66 4.22 12.19 -19.03
N ALA A 67 4.39 12.65 -20.28
CA ALA A 67 3.28 12.90 -21.19
C ALA A 67 2.53 11.59 -21.52
N PHE A 68 3.24 10.49 -21.77
CA PHE A 68 2.62 9.18 -21.99
C PHE A 68 1.80 8.72 -20.79
N ARG A 69 2.35 8.82 -19.59
CA ARG A 69 1.63 8.45 -18.35
C ARG A 69 0.38 9.32 -18.17
N SER A 70 0.51 10.63 -18.34
CA SER A 70 -0.59 11.58 -18.22
C SER A 70 -1.70 11.31 -19.25
N LEU A 71 -1.34 10.99 -20.51
CA LEU A 71 -2.31 10.65 -21.55
C LEU A 71 -3.11 9.41 -21.21
N VAL A 72 -2.44 8.33 -20.78
CA VAL A 72 -3.11 7.08 -20.37
C VAL A 72 -4.06 7.34 -19.21
N THR A 73 -3.60 8.08 -18.19
CA THR A 73 -4.43 8.48 -17.04
C THR A 73 -5.68 9.24 -17.50
N ARG A 74 -5.55 10.25 -18.35
CA ARG A 74 -6.69 11.04 -18.86
C ARG A 74 -7.71 10.20 -19.63
N ILE A 75 -7.26 9.22 -20.41
CA ILE A 75 -8.20 8.32 -21.12
C ILE A 75 -9.01 7.49 -20.12
N TYR A 76 -8.38 6.97 -19.06
CA TYR A 76 -9.09 6.22 -18.04
C TYR A 76 -10.01 7.10 -17.19
N GLU A 77 -9.60 8.34 -16.85
CA GLU A 77 -10.45 9.34 -16.21
C GLU A 77 -11.69 9.65 -17.03
N PHE A 78 -11.53 9.90 -18.34
CA PHE A 78 -12.64 10.15 -19.26
C PHE A 78 -13.59 8.94 -19.33
N ARG A 79 -13.05 7.72 -19.44
CA ARG A 79 -13.84 6.49 -19.40
C ARG A 79 -14.59 6.34 -18.07
N ALA A 80 -13.96 6.65 -16.95
CA ALA A 80 -14.60 6.61 -15.63
C ALA A 80 -15.73 7.65 -15.52
N ALA A 81 -15.50 8.87 -16.01
CA ALA A 81 -16.51 9.93 -16.06
C ALA A 81 -17.73 9.53 -16.89
N LEU A 82 -17.52 8.93 -18.09
CA LEU A 82 -18.61 8.43 -18.92
C LEU A 82 -19.40 7.29 -18.24
N LYS A 83 -18.71 6.38 -17.56
CA LYS A 83 -19.36 5.31 -16.80
C LYS A 83 -20.13 5.83 -15.59
N SER A 84 -19.63 6.84 -14.88
CA SER A 84 -20.34 7.45 -13.78
C SER A 84 -21.58 8.21 -14.22
N ALA A 85 -21.53 8.87 -15.37
CA ALA A 85 -22.69 9.54 -15.97
C ALA A 85 -23.80 8.57 -16.44
N SER A 86 -23.44 7.30 -16.73
CA SER A 86 -24.40 6.27 -17.17
C SER A 86 -25.01 5.44 -16.03
N LEU A 87 -24.48 5.58 -14.80
CA LEU A 87 -24.93 4.87 -13.62
C LEU A 87 -25.34 5.89 -12.55
N ASP A 88 -26.60 6.32 -12.58
CA ASP A 88 -27.23 7.24 -11.59
C ASP A 88 -27.16 6.75 -10.12
N SER A 89 -26.35 5.74 -9.82
CA SER A 89 -26.15 5.21 -8.46
C SER A 89 -24.73 4.82 -8.13
N ALA A 90 -23.73 5.24 -8.94
CA ALA A 90 -22.34 4.89 -8.67
C ALA A 90 -21.78 5.73 -7.52
N GLY A 91 -21.82 5.20 -6.32
CA GLY A 91 -21.19 5.77 -5.13
C GLY A 91 -19.69 6.03 -5.31
N ILE A 92 -19.07 6.69 -4.34
CA ILE A 92 -17.62 6.93 -4.30
C ILE A 92 -16.90 5.61 -4.08
N THR A 93 -15.94 5.27 -4.96
CA THR A 93 -15.10 4.08 -4.82
C THR A 93 -13.87 4.41 -3.97
N ILE A 94 -13.66 3.65 -2.92
CA ILE A 94 -12.50 3.72 -2.03
C ILE A 94 -11.62 2.51 -2.31
N ALA A 95 -10.42 2.74 -2.84
CA ALA A 95 -9.38 1.73 -2.90
C ALA A 95 -8.58 1.76 -1.58
N ALA A 96 -8.34 0.60 -0.97
CA ALA A 96 -7.60 0.51 0.27
C ALA A 96 -6.77 -0.77 0.35
N GLN A 97 -5.59 -0.69 0.97
CA GLN A 97 -4.84 -1.91 1.31
C GLN A 97 -5.69 -2.82 2.21
N HIS A 98 -5.59 -4.14 2.00
CA HIS A 98 -6.38 -5.16 2.72
C HIS A 98 -6.47 -4.92 4.23
N THR A 99 -5.34 -4.61 4.86
CA THR A 99 -5.28 -4.35 6.30
C THR A 99 -6.08 -3.10 6.67
N LEU A 100 -5.93 -2.00 5.92
CA LEU A 100 -6.64 -0.76 6.18
C LEU A 100 -8.13 -0.86 5.86
N ALA A 101 -8.51 -1.64 4.84
CA ALA A 101 -9.91 -1.92 4.54
C ALA A 101 -10.63 -2.56 5.74
N ALA A 102 -9.95 -3.43 6.49
CA ALA A 102 -10.50 -4.07 7.69
C ALA A 102 -10.39 -3.21 8.96
N SER A 103 -9.25 -2.50 9.16
CA SER A 103 -8.93 -1.88 10.44
C SER A 103 -9.25 -0.38 10.53
N TYR A 104 -9.28 0.33 9.39
CA TYR A 104 -9.40 1.79 9.34
C TYR A 104 -10.61 2.31 8.56
N VAL A 105 -10.90 1.72 7.39
CA VAL A 105 -12.00 2.17 6.50
C VAL A 105 -13.36 2.25 7.21
N PRO A 106 -13.76 1.31 8.09
CA PRO A 106 -15.07 1.44 8.77
C PRO A 106 -15.23 2.74 9.56
N ALA A 107 -14.23 3.11 10.36
CA ALA A 107 -14.24 4.35 11.12
C ALA A 107 -14.09 5.61 10.25
N PHE A 108 -13.41 5.48 9.12
CA PHE A 108 -13.30 6.53 8.11
C PHE A 108 -14.63 6.79 7.42
N LEU A 109 -15.37 5.74 7.04
CA LEU A 109 -16.70 5.84 6.45
C LEU A 109 -17.72 6.45 7.41
N GLU A 110 -17.67 6.08 8.70
CA GLU A 110 -18.53 6.69 9.72
C GLU A 110 -18.35 8.22 9.73
N ARG A 111 -17.11 8.70 9.64
CA ARG A 111 -16.82 10.15 9.55
C ARG A 111 -17.35 10.77 8.26
N LEU A 112 -17.20 10.13 7.12
CA LEU A 112 -17.71 10.64 5.84
C LEU A 112 -19.25 10.69 5.82
N ARG A 113 -19.94 9.69 6.37
CA ARG A 113 -21.41 9.66 6.46
C ARG A 113 -22.00 10.79 7.31
N HIS A 114 -21.25 11.32 8.28
CA HIS A 114 -21.68 12.51 9.00
C HIS A 114 -21.66 13.78 8.12
N LEU A 115 -20.92 13.77 7.02
CA LEU A 115 -20.83 14.90 6.07
C LEU A 115 -21.85 14.79 4.94
N ASP A 116 -22.11 13.57 4.49
CA ASP A 116 -23.06 13.25 3.43
C ASP A 116 -23.73 11.89 3.74
N PRO A 117 -24.90 11.89 4.41
CA PRO A 117 -25.59 10.67 4.82
C PRO A 117 -26.06 9.78 3.64
N ASP A 118 -26.37 10.38 2.50
CA ASP A 118 -26.95 9.69 1.35
C ASP A 118 -25.86 9.15 0.39
N GLN A 119 -24.59 9.48 0.65
CA GLN A 119 -23.49 9.05 -0.20
C GLN A 119 -23.25 7.55 -0.10
N ASN A 120 -23.34 6.86 -1.23
CA ASN A 120 -22.96 5.46 -1.35
C ASN A 120 -21.45 5.30 -1.53
N PHE A 121 -20.88 4.28 -0.90
CA PHE A 121 -19.47 3.94 -1.01
C PHE A 121 -19.28 2.52 -1.51
N ARG A 122 -18.31 2.33 -2.40
CA ARG A 122 -17.81 1.03 -2.85
C ARG A 122 -16.39 0.85 -2.36
N ILE A 123 -16.11 -0.21 -1.61
CA ILE A 123 -14.75 -0.51 -1.13
C ILE A 123 -14.12 -1.54 -2.07
N ARG A 124 -12.93 -1.23 -2.57
CA ARG A 124 -12.04 -2.14 -3.28
C ARG A 124 -10.81 -2.37 -2.41
N SER A 125 -10.63 -3.63 -2.01
CA SER A 125 -9.54 -4.04 -1.14
C SER A 125 -8.50 -4.77 -1.98
N GLU A 126 -7.31 -4.20 -2.10
CA GLU A 126 -6.23 -4.68 -2.96
C GLU A 126 -4.88 -4.54 -2.22
N ASN A 127 -3.79 -5.02 -2.81
CA ASN A 127 -2.45 -4.66 -2.34
C ASN A 127 -2.16 -3.17 -2.61
N ARG A 128 -1.03 -2.66 -2.09
CA ARG A 128 -0.70 -1.23 -2.23
C ARG A 128 -0.55 -0.79 -3.68
N ALA A 129 0.18 -1.56 -4.49
CA ALA A 129 0.46 -1.19 -5.87
C ALA A 129 -0.81 -1.14 -6.72
N ASP A 130 -1.70 -2.12 -6.56
CA ASP A 130 -2.96 -2.18 -7.28
C ASP A 130 -3.94 -1.10 -6.81
N SER A 131 -4.00 -0.81 -5.50
CA SER A 131 -4.81 0.29 -4.95
C SER A 131 -4.37 1.66 -5.51
N VAL A 132 -3.06 1.91 -5.58
CA VAL A 132 -2.52 3.13 -6.20
C VAL A 132 -2.83 3.17 -7.68
N ALA A 133 -2.66 2.07 -8.39
CA ALA A 133 -2.98 1.97 -9.80
C ALA A 133 -4.47 2.23 -10.09
N MET A 134 -5.38 1.80 -9.21
CA MET A 134 -6.81 2.10 -9.32
C MET A 134 -7.09 3.61 -9.24
N LEU A 135 -6.49 4.32 -8.28
CA LEU A 135 -6.61 5.77 -8.19
C LEU A 135 -6.05 6.44 -9.46
N MET A 136 -4.86 6.03 -9.90
CA MET A 136 -4.19 6.58 -11.07
C MET A 136 -4.98 6.35 -12.39
N ARG A 137 -5.78 5.27 -12.47
CA ARG A 137 -6.65 4.98 -13.62
C ARG A 137 -8.05 5.55 -13.48
N GLY A 138 -8.34 6.33 -12.42
CA GLY A 138 -9.69 6.86 -12.16
C GLY A 138 -10.74 5.77 -11.85
N GLU A 139 -10.33 4.60 -11.41
CA GLU A 139 -11.20 3.50 -10.98
C GLU A 139 -11.61 3.62 -9.51
N ALA A 140 -10.93 4.49 -8.77
CA ALA A 140 -11.24 4.87 -7.40
C ALA A 140 -11.06 6.37 -7.22
N GLU A 141 -11.95 6.99 -6.47
CA GLU A 141 -11.90 8.40 -6.15
C GLU A 141 -11.16 8.69 -4.84
N ILE A 142 -11.08 7.70 -3.97
CA ILE A 142 -10.35 7.79 -2.70
C ILE A 142 -9.39 6.60 -2.61
N LEU A 143 -8.14 6.87 -2.24
CA LEU A 143 -7.17 5.84 -1.88
C LEU A 143 -6.78 5.99 -0.42
N ILE A 144 -6.83 4.89 0.34
CA ILE A 144 -6.30 4.83 1.72
C ILE A 144 -5.17 3.81 1.75
N THR A 145 -3.97 4.27 2.08
CA THR A 145 -2.76 3.44 2.04
C THR A 145 -1.82 3.75 3.20
N TYR A 146 -0.89 2.85 3.47
CA TYR A 146 0.25 3.14 4.31
C TYR A 146 1.35 3.84 3.52
N ASP A 147 2.14 4.65 4.22
CA ASP A 147 3.27 5.39 3.68
C ASP A 147 4.45 5.35 4.67
N THR A 148 5.67 5.26 4.14
CA THR A 148 6.90 5.37 4.92
C THR A 148 7.93 6.19 4.16
N PRO A 149 8.91 6.82 4.84
CA PRO A 149 9.98 7.55 4.17
C PRO A 149 10.78 6.68 3.18
N GLN A 150 10.92 5.37 3.46
CA GLN A 150 11.67 4.42 2.64
C GLN A 150 10.87 3.91 1.43
N SER A 151 9.54 3.99 1.50
CA SER A 151 8.65 3.57 0.43
C SER A 151 7.48 4.56 0.31
N PRO A 152 7.74 5.79 -0.19
CA PRO A 152 6.71 6.81 -0.32
C PRO A 152 5.68 6.43 -1.39
N CYS A 153 4.44 6.84 -1.16
CA CYS A 153 3.39 6.72 -2.15
C CYS A 153 3.40 7.97 -3.04
N ASN A 154 3.93 7.82 -4.25
CA ASN A 154 4.09 8.92 -5.19
C ASN A 154 2.87 9.03 -6.10
N VAL A 155 1.83 9.72 -5.66
CA VAL A 155 0.70 10.14 -6.49
C VAL A 155 0.90 11.62 -6.84
N PRO A 156 0.88 12.00 -8.14
CA PRO A 156 1.01 13.41 -8.55
C PRO A 156 -0.10 14.27 -7.95
N GLU A 157 0.26 15.47 -7.45
CA GLU A 157 -0.69 16.41 -6.84
C GLU A 157 -1.79 16.88 -7.79
N GLN A 158 -1.50 16.86 -9.11
CA GLN A 158 -2.48 17.19 -10.15
C GLN A 158 -3.60 16.14 -10.24
N LEU A 159 -3.35 14.90 -9.80
CA LEU A 159 -4.31 13.81 -9.88
C LEU A 159 -5.05 13.60 -8.57
N ALA A 160 -4.41 13.82 -7.44
CA ALA A 160 -5.06 13.65 -6.15
C ALA A 160 -4.42 14.49 -5.04
N ARG A 161 -5.23 14.87 -4.06
CA ARG A 161 -4.80 15.61 -2.86
C ARG A 161 -4.51 14.63 -1.75
N ARG A 162 -3.31 14.75 -1.16
CA ARG A 162 -2.83 13.90 -0.06
C ARG A 162 -3.14 14.52 1.29
N HIS A 163 -3.60 13.69 2.24
CA HIS A 163 -3.73 14.05 3.64
C HIS A 163 -3.28 12.89 4.55
N VAL A 164 -2.62 13.23 5.66
CA VAL A 164 -2.21 12.24 6.68
C VAL A 164 -3.34 12.09 7.69
N LEU A 165 -3.94 10.89 7.74
CA LEU A 165 -5.04 10.57 8.65
C LEU A 165 -4.57 10.20 10.06
N GLY A 166 -3.34 9.72 10.19
CA GLY A 166 -2.75 9.27 11.44
C GLY A 166 -1.56 8.35 11.21
N HIS A 167 -1.26 7.55 12.23
CA HIS A 167 -0.13 6.63 12.21
C HIS A 167 -0.54 5.25 12.70
N ASP A 168 0.17 4.25 12.22
CA ASP A 168 0.11 2.87 12.71
C ASP A 168 1.53 2.34 12.90
N ASP A 169 1.68 1.33 13.73
CA ASP A 169 2.97 0.70 14.01
C ASP A 169 2.93 -0.78 13.63
N LEU A 170 3.94 -1.27 12.89
CA LEU A 170 4.19 -2.70 12.79
C LEU A 170 4.87 -3.15 14.07
N VAL A 171 4.19 -3.97 14.86
CA VAL A 171 4.66 -4.43 16.17
C VAL A 171 5.02 -5.91 16.08
N LEU A 172 6.21 -6.29 16.54
CA LEU A 172 6.60 -7.70 16.68
C LEU A 172 5.81 -8.32 17.82
N VAL A 173 5.03 -9.35 17.50
CA VAL A 173 4.14 -10.02 18.47
C VAL A 173 4.24 -11.54 18.38
N ALA A 174 3.84 -12.21 19.46
CA ALA A 174 3.64 -13.66 19.52
C ALA A 174 2.49 -13.99 20.46
N ASP A 175 2.00 -15.23 20.38
CA ASP A 175 1.09 -15.79 21.38
C ASP A 175 1.73 -15.85 22.77
N PRO A 176 0.97 -16.00 23.86
CA PRO A 176 1.51 -15.97 25.22
C PRO A 176 2.52 -17.07 25.53
N ALA A 177 2.40 -18.26 24.91
CA ALA A 177 3.33 -19.37 25.14
C ALA A 177 4.69 -19.11 24.49
N LEU A 178 4.67 -18.73 23.21
CA LEU A 178 5.88 -18.36 22.47
C LEU A 178 6.52 -17.09 23.05
N HIS A 179 5.71 -16.08 23.43
CA HIS A 179 6.19 -14.88 24.10
C HIS A 179 6.97 -15.20 25.37
N ARG A 180 6.46 -16.05 26.28
CA ARG A 180 7.18 -16.45 27.51
C ARG A 180 8.51 -17.12 27.19
N ARG A 181 8.56 -17.98 26.16
CA ARG A 181 9.77 -18.63 25.70
C ARG A 181 10.78 -17.62 25.16
N LEU A 182 10.35 -16.75 24.27
CA LEU A 182 11.23 -15.78 23.60
C LEU A 182 11.67 -14.61 24.50
N SER A 183 10.91 -14.27 25.54
CA SER A 183 11.29 -13.20 26.48
C SER A 183 12.48 -13.57 27.38
N ARG A 184 12.87 -14.85 27.42
CA ARG A 184 13.96 -15.37 28.27
C ARG A 184 15.13 -15.96 27.48
N VAL A 185 15.09 -15.85 26.14
CA VAL A 185 16.14 -16.43 25.29
C VAL A 185 17.43 -15.63 25.35
N ALA A 186 18.55 -16.35 25.32
CA ALA A 186 19.87 -15.79 25.14
C ALA A 186 20.07 -15.27 23.71
N GLU A 187 21.13 -14.51 23.47
CA GLU A 187 21.56 -14.16 22.13
C GLU A 187 21.89 -15.40 21.31
N GLY A 188 21.65 -15.35 20.01
CA GLY A 188 21.85 -16.49 19.11
C GLY A 188 20.70 -17.51 19.09
N ALA A 189 19.64 -17.31 19.88
CA ALA A 189 18.52 -18.26 19.91
C ALA A 189 17.71 -18.24 18.60
N ARG A 190 17.10 -19.40 18.30
CA ARG A 190 16.23 -19.56 17.12
C ARG A 190 14.87 -18.95 17.37
N VAL A 191 14.50 -17.95 16.55
CA VAL A 191 13.20 -17.26 16.60
C VAL A 191 12.37 -17.69 15.40
N PRO A 192 11.27 -18.44 15.60
CA PRO A 192 10.35 -18.80 14.52
C PRO A 192 9.58 -17.56 14.07
N MET A 193 9.67 -17.21 12.80
CA MET A 193 9.10 -16.01 12.22
C MET A 193 8.07 -16.30 11.14
N LEU A 194 6.98 -15.56 11.16
CA LEU A 194 6.00 -15.44 10.10
C LEU A 194 6.28 -14.12 9.39
N CYS A 195 6.62 -14.19 8.12
CA CYS A 195 7.18 -13.06 7.38
C CYS A 195 6.27 -12.60 6.25
N PHE A 196 6.39 -11.34 5.89
CA PHE A 196 5.91 -10.83 4.61
C PHE A 196 6.93 -11.11 3.51
N PRO A 197 6.49 -11.24 2.23
CA PRO A 197 7.41 -11.29 1.10
C PRO A 197 8.33 -10.06 1.07
N PRO A 198 9.60 -10.21 0.67
CA PRO A 198 10.56 -9.11 0.68
C PRO A 198 10.20 -7.91 -0.18
N ASP A 199 9.44 -8.14 -1.24
CA ASP A 199 8.98 -7.15 -2.23
C ASP A 199 7.62 -6.51 -1.86
N SER A 200 6.91 -7.05 -0.86
CA SER A 200 5.69 -6.44 -0.35
C SER A 200 6.00 -5.18 0.47
N PHE A 201 5.02 -4.28 0.59
CA PHE A 201 5.17 -3.04 1.38
C PHE A 201 5.62 -3.30 2.82
N PHE A 202 4.94 -4.20 3.54
CA PHE A 202 5.30 -4.53 4.92
C PHE A 202 6.66 -5.25 5.01
N GLY A 203 6.96 -6.12 4.03
CA GLY A 203 8.25 -6.79 3.94
C GLY A 203 9.40 -5.81 3.78
N GLN A 204 9.25 -4.83 2.89
CA GLN A 204 10.22 -3.75 2.70
C GLN A 204 10.40 -2.92 3.98
N ALA A 205 9.31 -2.48 4.60
CA ALA A 205 9.34 -1.69 5.83
C ALA A 205 10.06 -2.40 6.99
N VAL A 206 9.72 -3.67 7.23
CA VAL A 206 10.37 -4.48 8.28
C VAL A 206 11.85 -4.71 7.97
N ARG A 207 12.19 -5.02 6.72
CA ARG A 207 13.59 -5.26 6.30
C ARG A 207 14.46 -4.01 6.39
N ALA A 208 13.89 -2.84 6.10
CA ALA A 208 14.63 -1.58 6.16
C ALA A 208 14.97 -1.16 7.61
N GLU A 209 14.06 -1.39 8.56
CA GLU A 209 14.19 -0.81 9.88
C GLU A 209 14.40 -1.84 11.01
N ALA A 210 13.59 -2.90 11.07
CA ALA A 210 13.49 -3.75 12.26
C ALA A 210 14.22 -5.11 12.16
N LEU A 211 14.16 -5.76 11.00
CA LEU A 211 14.72 -7.09 10.81
C LEU A 211 16.26 -7.16 10.99
N PRO A 212 17.06 -6.18 10.56
CA PRO A 212 18.51 -6.23 10.73
C PRO A 212 18.94 -6.26 12.20
N GLU A 213 18.21 -5.58 13.09
CA GLU A 213 18.52 -5.62 14.52
C GLU A 213 18.20 -7.00 15.12
N LEU A 214 17.06 -7.59 14.76
CA LEU A 214 16.71 -8.94 15.20
C LEU A 214 17.73 -9.96 14.71
N MET A 215 18.17 -9.90 13.45
CA MET A 215 19.13 -10.83 12.85
C MET A 215 20.53 -10.72 13.42
N ARG A 216 20.92 -9.55 13.94
CA ARG A 216 22.22 -9.40 14.65
C ARG A 216 22.27 -10.14 15.96
N ARG A 217 21.11 -10.28 16.63
CA ARG A 217 21.02 -10.86 17.98
C ARG A 217 20.50 -12.28 18.00
N GLN A 218 19.74 -12.69 16.96
CA GLN A 218 18.98 -13.92 16.96
C GLN A 218 19.06 -14.64 15.61
N GLN A 219 18.88 -15.96 15.62
CA GLN A 219 18.69 -16.77 14.41
C GLN A 219 17.24 -16.72 13.97
N VAL A 220 16.94 -15.98 12.91
CA VAL A 220 15.61 -15.96 12.31
C VAL A 220 15.35 -17.24 11.54
N VAL A 221 14.29 -17.98 11.94
CA VAL A 221 13.83 -19.19 11.25
C VAL A 221 12.48 -18.91 10.64
N VAL A 222 12.44 -18.71 9.32
CA VAL A 222 11.19 -18.46 8.60
C VAL A 222 10.32 -19.72 8.63
N ARG A 223 9.08 -19.58 9.12
CA ARG A 223 8.08 -20.66 9.19
C ARG A 223 7.03 -20.55 8.11
N CYS A 224 6.64 -19.32 7.78
CA CYS A 224 5.66 -19.03 6.76
C CYS A 224 5.95 -17.67 6.13
N VAL A 225 5.65 -17.54 4.83
CA VAL A 225 5.68 -16.26 4.12
C VAL A 225 4.30 -16.03 3.51
N SER A 226 3.69 -14.87 3.79
CA SER A 226 2.38 -14.50 3.24
C SER A 226 2.27 -12.98 3.09
N GLU A 227 1.66 -12.53 2.01
CA GLU A 227 1.31 -11.11 1.82
C GLU A 227 0.13 -10.68 2.69
N PHE A 228 -0.67 -11.65 3.16
CA PHE A 228 -1.93 -11.40 3.82
C PHE A 228 -1.74 -11.30 5.34
N ALA A 229 -1.69 -10.06 5.86
CA ALA A 229 -1.45 -9.77 7.28
C ALA A 229 -2.47 -10.46 8.22
N MET A 230 -3.73 -10.60 7.81
CA MET A 230 -4.74 -11.30 8.60
C MET A 230 -4.42 -12.79 8.71
N GLY A 231 -3.91 -13.43 7.65
CA GLY A 231 -3.45 -14.83 7.70
C GLY A 231 -2.26 -14.99 8.64
N LEU A 232 -1.27 -14.09 8.60
CA LEU A 232 -0.14 -14.11 9.55
C LEU A 232 -0.61 -13.87 11.00
N ARG A 233 -1.63 -13.02 11.21
CA ARG A 233 -2.25 -12.82 12.53
C ARG A 233 -2.84 -14.14 13.08
N GLU A 234 -3.63 -14.87 12.29
CA GLU A 234 -4.21 -16.15 12.70
C GLU A 234 -3.13 -17.18 13.03
N LEU A 235 -2.09 -17.28 12.19
CA LEU A 235 -0.95 -18.16 12.46
C LEU A 235 -0.19 -17.79 13.75
N ALA A 236 -0.03 -16.49 14.03
CA ALA A 236 0.58 -16.01 15.25
C ALA A 236 -0.27 -16.35 16.49
N LEU A 237 -1.60 -16.24 16.39
CA LEU A 237 -2.54 -16.56 17.46
C LEU A 237 -2.51 -18.05 17.86
N VAL A 238 -2.23 -18.93 16.90
CA VAL A 238 -2.09 -20.39 17.17
C VAL A 238 -0.63 -20.81 17.44
N GLY A 239 0.27 -19.85 17.68
CA GLY A 239 1.63 -20.10 18.14
C GLY A 239 2.61 -20.60 17.07
N GLN A 240 2.32 -20.47 15.77
CA GLN A 240 3.20 -20.93 14.68
C GLN A 240 4.48 -20.10 14.55
N GLY A 241 4.51 -18.87 15.09
CA GLY A 241 5.67 -18.00 15.04
C GLY A 241 5.38 -16.59 15.53
N ALA A 242 6.43 -15.78 15.62
CA ALA A 242 6.32 -14.35 15.85
C ALA A 242 6.14 -13.61 14.51
N ALA A 243 5.41 -12.52 14.51
CA ALA A 243 5.16 -11.71 13.32
C ALA A 243 5.21 -10.22 13.63
N TRP A 244 5.69 -9.40 12.69
CA TRP A 244 5.39 -7.98 12.69
C TRP A 244 4.00 -7.75 12.10
N LEU A 245 3.08 -7.21 12.90
CA LEU A 245 1.71 -6.98 12.50
C LEU A 245 1.30 -5.53 12.78
N PRO A 246 0.47 -4.89 11.92
CA PRO A 246 -0.08 -3.57 12.19
C PRO A 246 -0.87 -3.55 13.49
N ALA A 247 -0.55 -2.61 14.39
CA ALA A 247 -1.20 -2.50 15.70
C ALA A 247 -2.71 -2.25 15.58
N SER A 248 -3.15 -1.55 14.53
CA SER A 248 -4.57 -1.36 14.23
C SER A 248 -5.30 -2.68 13.97
N LEU A 249 -4.66 -3.63 13.27
CA LEU A 249 -5.23 -4.95 12.95
C LEU A 249 -5.37 -5.85 14.17
N ILE A 250 -4.39 -5.78 15.08
CA ILE A 250 -4.31 -6.66 16.26
C ILE A 250 -4.73 -5.98 17.56
N ARG A 251 -5.43 -4.85 17.49
CA ARG A 251 -5.84 -4.05 18.66
C ARG A 251 -6.54 -4.88 19.72
N ASP A 252 -7.52 -5.66 19.32
CA ASP A 252 -8.31 -6.50 20.22
C ASP A 252 -7.51 -7.67 20.79
N ASP A 253 -6.57 -8.20 20.00
CA ASP A 253 -5.68 -9.28 20.45
C ASP A 253 -4.71 -8.78 21.52
N LEU A 254 -4.17 -7.59 21.34
CA LEU A 254 -3.32 -6.92 22.34
C LEU A 254 -4.11 -6.61 23.62
N ALA A 255 -5.34 -6.08 23.48
CA ALA A 255 -6.20 -5.75 24.63
C ALA A 255 -6.59 -6.99 25.42
N ARG A 256 -6.91 -8.09 24.74
CA ARG A 256 -7.28 -9.38 25.34
C ARG A 256 -6.06 -10.26 25.68
N ARG A 257 -4.85 -9.76 25.46
CA ARG A 257 -3.60 -10.47 25.69
C ARG A 257 -3.48 -11.81 24.94
N ARG A 258 -4.14 -11.95 23.82
CA ARG A 258 -4.00 -13.10 22.90
C ARG A 258 -2.69 -13.04 22.11
N LEU A 259 -2.24 -11.83 21.80
CA LEU A 259 -0.92 -11.53 21.28
C LEU A 259 -0.19 -10.58 22.24
N LEU A 260 1.11 -10.79 22.41
CA LEU A 260 1.96 -10.01 23.31
C LEU A 260 3.15 -9.43 22.53
N PRO A 261 3.51 -8.14 22.75
CA PRO A 261 4.64 -7.52 22.09
C PRO A 261 5.97 -8.09 22.55
N LEU A 262 6.85 -8.40 21.62
CA LEU A 262 8.24 -8.83 21.84
C LEU A 262 9.22 -7.64 21.76
N SER A 263 8.95 -6.56 22.47
CA SER A 263 9.69 -5.29 22.37
C SER A 263 11.18 -5.39 22.74
N ARG A 264 11.62 -6.47 23.38
CA ARG A 264 13.03 -6.75 23.66
C ARG A 264 13.79 -7.33 22.46
N LEU A 265 13.08 -8.01 21.57
CA LEU A 265 13.65 -8.67 20.40
C LEU A 265 13.65 -7.80 19.16
N GLY A 266 12.66 -6.93 19.01
CA GLY A 266 12.57 -6.04 17.86
C GLY A 266 11.76 -4.80 18.17
N HIS A 267 12.13 -3.67 17.56
CA HIS A 267 11.37 -2.44 17.65
C HIS A 267 10.20 -2.43 16.66
N SER A 268 9.26 -1.54 16.89
CA SER A 268 8.14 -1.30 15.97
C SER A 268 8.58 -0.39 14.82
N VAL A 269 8.02 -0.63 13.63
CA VAL A 269 8.19 0.22 12.45
C VAL A 269 6.98 1.13 12.33
N ARG A 270 7.21 2.44 12.33
CA ARG A 270 6.16 3.44 12.23
C ARG A 270 5.79 3.68 10.77
N MET A 271 4.48 3.76 10.51
CA MET A 271 3.93 4.04 9.19
C MET A 271 2.87 5.13 9.30
N ASP A 272 2.82 6.00 8.31
CA ASP A 272 1.72 6.94 8.16
C ASP A 272 0.52 6.26 7.48
N ILE A 273 -0.68 6.56 7.94
CA ILE A 273 -1.92 6.25 7.22
C ILE A 273 -2.27 7.50 6.43
N VAL A 274 -2.25 7.38 5.11
CA VAL A 274 -2.52 8.49 4.21
C VAL A 274 -3.77 8.24 3.38
N VAL A 275 -4.50 9.32 3.09
CA VAL A 275 -5.61 9.31 2.15
C VAL A 275 -5.28 10.23 0.97
N TYR A 276 -5.67 9.81 -0.20
CA TYR A 276 -5.65 10.59 -1.42
C TYR A 276 -7.08 10.75 -1.93
N PHE A 277 -7.47 11.98 -2.25
CA PHE A 277 -8.73 12.29 -2.90
C PHE A 277 -8.44 12.69 -4.33
N ALA A 278 -9.06 12.00 -5.28
CA ALA A 278 -8.92 12.34 -6.70
C ALA A 278 -9.40 13.78 -6.96
N VAL A 279 -8.67 14.50 -7.81
CA VAL A 279 -9.08 15.82 -8.29
C VAL A 279 -10.01 15.60 -9.48
N LEU A 280 -11.30 15.84 -9.27
CA LEU A 280 -12.35 15.64 -10.28
C LEU A 280 -13.08 16.96 -10.51
N ALA A 281 -13.75 17.09 -11.69
CA ALA A 281 -14.65 18.18 -12.01
C ALA A 281 -16.12 17.82 -11.68
N GLY A 282 -16.98 18.86 -11.55
CA GLY A 282 -18.42 18.72 -11.29
C GLY A 282 -18.76 18.37 -9.82
N ASP A 283 -20.04 18.08 -9.58
CA ASP A 283 -20.61 17.91 -8.24
C ASP A 283 -19.89 16.86 -7.39
N LYS A 284 -19.46 15.76 -8.00
CA LYS A 284 -18.67 14.71 -7.34
C LYS A 284 -17.31 15.23 -6.89
N GLY A 285 -16.65 16.07 -7.70
CA GLY A 285 -15.39 16.72 -7.36
C GLY A 285 -15.54 17.70 -6.20
N GLU A 286 -16.62 18.48 -6.19
CA GLU A 286 -16.93 19.41 -5.09
C GLU A 286 -17.23 18.69 -3.78
N SER A 287 -17.95 17.58 -3.83
CA SER A 287 -18.22 16.75 -2.66
C SER A 287 -16.95 16.15 -2.08
N LEU A 288 -16.07 15.62 -2.93
CA LEU A 288 -14.76 15.10 -2.53
C LEU A 288 -13.86 16.20 -1.94
N GLN A 289 -13.85 17.38 -2.56
CA GLN A 289 -13.09 18.53 -2.08
C GLN A 289 -13.55 18.97 -0.68
N ARG A 290 -14.85 19.10 -0.47
CA ARG A 290 -15.43 19.43 0.85
C ARG A 290 -15.07 18.37 1.89
N SER A 291 -15.17 17.08 1.53
CA SER A 291 -14.80 15.97 2.42
C SER A 291 -13.30 16.02 2.79
N PHE A 292 -12.43 16.36 1.84
CA PHE A 292 -11.00 16.52 2.09
C PHE A 292 -10.71 17.68 3.06
N GLU A 293 -11.32 18.84 2.87
CA GLU A 293 -11.10 20.03 3.70
C GLU A 293 -11.56 19.79 5.15
N LEU A 294 -12.73 19.19 5.33
CA LEU A 294 -13.26 18.85 6.64
C LEU A 294 -12.40 17.80 7.39
N LEU A 295 -11.81 16.85 6.65
CA LEU A 295 -10.91 15.87 7.24
C LEU A 295 -9.56 16.49 7.61
N ARG A 296 -9.08 17.45 6.81
CA ARG A 296 -7.83 18.17 7.05
C ARG A 296 -7.91 19.02 8.33
N ASP A 297 -9.01 19.70 8.52
CA ASP A 297 -9.21 20.61 9.64
C ASP A 297 -9.62 19.89 10.94
N ALA A 298 -9.95 18.60 10.85
CA ALA A 298 -10.25 17.77 12.01
C ALA A 298 -8.93 17.29 12.68
N PRO A 299 -8.77 17.49 14.00
CA PRO A 299 -7.55 17.06 14.69
C PRO A 299 -7.34 15.55 14.50
N ALA A 300 -6.13 15.18 14.06
CA ALA A 300 -5.70 13.80 13.91
C ALA A 300 -5.86 13.07 15.26
N LYS A 301 -6.94 12.30 15.42
CA LYS A 301 -7.16 11.52 16.65
C LYS A 301 -6.05 10.47 16.74
N ARG A 302 -5.14 10.64 17.71
CA ARG A 302 -4.16 9.61 18.05
C ARG A 302 -4.91 8.29 18.25
N SER A 303 -4.59 7.29 17.46
CA SER A 303 -5.17 5.95 17.58
C SER A 303 -5.05 5.49 19.03
N ARG A 304 -6.17 5.03 19.63
CA ARG A 304 -6.16 4.45 20.99
C ARG A 304 -5.14 3.31 21.13
N ALA A 305 -4.81 2.63 20.02
CA ALA A 305 -3.81 1.57 19.97
C ALA A 305 -2.38 2.09 20.24
N ALA A 306 -2.01 3.26 19.69
CA ALA A 306 -0.72 3.90 19.97
C ALA A 306 -0.59 4.27 21.45
N ARG A 307 -1.71 4.59 22.12
CA ARG A 307 -1.72 4.83 23.58
C ARG A 307 -1.48 3.54 24.40
N ALA A 308 -2.00 2.39 23.96
CA ALA A 308 -1.79 1.11 24.64
C ALA A 308 -0.34 0.63 24.53
N VAL A 309 0.29 0.75 23.35
CA VAL A 309 1.70 0.42 23.15
C VAL A 309 2.61 1.38 23.91
N ALA A 310 2.29 2.69 23.95
CA ALA A 310 3.05 3.69 24.73
C ALA A 310 2.94 3.46 26.25
N ALA A 311 1.78 3.00 26.74
CA ALA A 311 1.59 2.67 28.15
C ALA A 311 2.43 1.45 28.56
N THR A 312 2.60 0.48 27.69
CA THR A 312 3.47 -0.68 27.91
C THR A 312 4.94 -0.28 27.92
N LYS A 313 5.37 0.66 27.07
CA LYS A 313 6.73 1.23 27.05
C LYS A 313 7.07 2.00 28.35
N ARG A 314 6.12 2.68 28.97
CA ARG A 314 6.33 3.40 30.25
C ARG A 314 6.49 2.47 31.44
N ARG A 315 5.85 1.29 31.42
CA ARG A 315 5.96 0.29 32.52
C ARG A 315 7.23 -0.57 32.45
N SER A 316 7.95 -0.57 31.32
CA SER A 316 9.19 -1.32 31.13
C SER A 316 10.47 -0.51 31.33
N ARG A 317 10.39 0.77 31.71
CA ARG A 317 11.57 1.55 32.14
C ARG A 317 11.89 1.17 33.59
N PRO A 318 13.07 0.62 33.89
CA PRO A 318 13.50 0.43 35.28
C PRO A 318 13.62 1.81 35.94
N ALA A 319 13.11 1.92 37.14
CA ALA A 319 13.43 3.04 38.01
C ALA A 319 14.96 3.11 38.18
N ARG A 320 15.50 4.28 37.98
CA ARG A 320 16.93 4.57 38.28
C ARG A 320 17.16 4.49 39.76
#